data_92ee288f7b2691c3a585e594235195ec
#
_entry.id   92ee288f7b2691c3a585e594235195ec
#
_cell.length_a   1.000
_cell.length_b   1.000
_cell.length_c   1.000
_cell.angle_alpha   90.00
_cell.angle_beta   90.00
_cell.angle_gamma   90.00
#
_symmetry.space_group_name_H-M   'P 1'
#
loop_
_entity.id
_entity.type
_entity.pdbx_description
1 polymer ?
#
loop_
_entity_poly.entity_id
_entity_poly.type
_entity_poly.pdbx_seq_one_letter_code
_entity_poly.pdbx_strand_id
1 'polypeptide(L)'
;RDLHSFPTRRSSDLWQKFSGREFLDYVCVLKTVPKRERGEAIERALREVNLSGAAEKRIGAYSGGMRQRLGIAQALLGDPEILVFDEPTAGLDPIERIRFRNTISRMSAEKTVLIATHIVPDVESIAQTVILMKDGVILDEASPEALIEKVDGKVWQTSAAIDGADRYLDTHRISNIQLANQQYTLRIVSDERPDERAESVPPRLEEAYIYLTGGNRDDAPEG
;
A
#
# COMPACT_ATOMS: atom_id res chain seq x y z
N ARG A 1 -1.72 -8.01 22.68
CA ARG A 1 -0.85 -9.14 22.26
C ARG A 1 -0.90 -9.20 20.75
N ASP A 2 0.25 -8.91 20.15
CA ASP A 2 0.44 -8.80 18.70
C ASP A 2 0.24 -10.15 18.01
N LEU A 3 -0.96 -10.37 17.47
CA LEU A 3 -1.33 -11.56 16.68
C LEU A 3 -1.20 -11.34 15.17
N HIS A 4 -0.62 -10.20 14.74
CA HIS A 4 -0.68 -9.76 13.33
C HIS A 4 0.65 -9.63 12.60
N SER A 5 1.81 -9.88 13.24
CA SER A 5 3.06 -10.00 12.50
C SER A 5 3.22 -11.42 11.97
N PHE A 6 3.44 -11.57 10.66
CA PHE A 6 3.96 -12.82 10.11
C PHE A 6 5.22 -13.19 10.89
N PRO A 7 5.33 -14.42 11.37
CA PRO A 7 6.43 -14.85 12.22
C PRO A 7 7.78 -14.65 11.50
N THR A 8 8.75 -14.12 12.24
CA THR A 8 10.16 -14.01 11.82
C THR A 8 10.69 -15.33 11.26
N ARG A 9 11.73 -15.29 10.42
CA ARG A 9 12.30 -16.40 9.61
C ARG A 9 12.28 -17.81 10.23
N ARG A 10 12.31 -17.98 11.55
CA ARG A 10 12.30 -19.30 12.22
C ARG A 10 10.92 -19.93 12.38
N SER A 11 9.86 -19.14 12.43
CA SER A 11 8.49 -19.66 12.52
C SER A 11 7.87 -19.89 11.13
N SER A 12 8.40 -19.25 10.06
CA SER A 12 7.96 -19.48 8.69
C SER A 12 8.17 -20.90 8.20
N ASP A 13 9.19 -21.60 8.69
CA ASP A 13 9.51 -22.98 8.27
C ASP A 13 8.47 -24.00 8.74
N LEU A 14 7.82 -23.75 9.87
CA LEU A 14 6.77 -24.64 10.38
C LEU A 14 5.55 -24.65 9.46
N TRP A 15 5.11 -23.48 9.01
CA TRP A 15 3.91 -23.32 8.17
C TRP A 15 4.09 -23.80 6.74
N GLN A 16 5.32 -23.87 6.25
CA GLN A 16 5.61 -24.30 4.87
C GLN A 16 5.16 -25.75 4.61
N LYS A 17 5.07 -26.58 5.64
CA LYS A 17 4.65 -27.98 5.52
C LYS A 17 3.14 -28.17 5.46
N PHE A 18 2.37 -27.18 5.93
CA PHE A 18 0.92 -27.20 5.92
C PHE A 18 0.39 -26.92 4.52
N SER A 19 -0.77 -27.47 4.18
CA SER A 19 -1.57 -26.94 3.09
C SER A 19 -2.24 -25.62 3.49
N GLY A 20 -2.72 -24.85 2.50
CA GLY A 20 -3.47 -23.62 2.79
C GLY A 20 -4.70 -23.89 3.67
N ARG A 21 -5.41 -25.01 3.43
CA ARG A 21 -6.56 -25.43 4.20
C ARG A 21 -6.20 -25.79 5.64
N GLU A 22 -5.18 -26.61 5.84
CA GLU A 22 -4.71 -27.01 7.19
C GLU A 22 -4.30 -25.79 8.02
N PHE A 23 -3.63 -24.82 7.40
CA PHE A 23 -3.25 -23.57 8.03
C PHE A 23 -4.49 -22.76 8.46
N LEU A 24 -5.48 -22.60 7.58
CA LEU A 24 -6.70 -21.88 7.91
C LEU A 24 -7.54 -22.60 8.98
N ASP A 25 -7.57 -23.94 9.02
CA ASP A 25 -8.24 -24.69 10.09
C ASP A 25 -7.55 -24.45 11.43
N TYR A 26 -6.22 -24.46 11.46
CA TYR A 26 -5.46 -24.07 12.65
C TYR A 26 -5.80 -22.66 13.13
N VAL A 27 -5.89 -21.69 12.22
CA VAL A 27 -6.28 -20.30 12.55
C VAL A 27 -7.73 -20.24 13.07
N CYS A 28 -8.65 -21.03 12.52
CA CYS A 28 -10.01 -21.15 13.04
C CYS A 28 -10.01 -21.62 14.52
N VAL A 29 -9.11 -22.55 14.88
CA VAL A 29 -8.96 -22.96 16.29
C VAL A 29 -8.52 -21.80 17.17
N LEU A 30 -7.50 -21.06 16.74
CA LEU A 30 -6.99 -19.90 17.48
C LEU A 30 -8.03 -18.79 17.65
N LYS A 31 -8.86 -18.58 16.62
CA LYS A 31 -9.95 -17.60 16.62
C LYS A 31 -11.24 -18.11 17.26
N THR A 32 -11.21 -19.31 17.86
CA THR A 32 -12.36 -19.94 18.54
C THR A 32 -13.59 -20.16 17.65
N VAL A 33 -13.39 -20.28 16.34
CA VAL A 33 -14.48 -20.61 15.40
C VAL A 33 -15.03 -22.00 15.72
N PRO A 34 -16.36 -22.15 15.91
CA PRO A 34 -16.96 -23.43 16.24
C PRO A 34 -16.63 -24.50 15.18
N LYS A 35 -16.30 -25.73 15.61
CA LYS A 35 -15.85 -26.81 14.72
C LYS A 35 -16.84 -27.07 13.56
N ARG A 36 -18.14 -26.98 13.81
CA ARG A 36 -19.20 -27.17 12.79
C ARG A 36 -19.19 -26.09 11.70
N GLU A 37 -18.63 -24.90 11.96
CA GLU A 37 -18.65 -23.72 11.08
C GLU A 37 -17.32 -23.54 10.31
N ARG A 38 -16.23 -24.22 10.76
CA ARG A 38 -14.89 -24.01 10.18
C ARG A 38 -14.81 -24.32 8.70
N GLY A 39 -15.39 -25.45 8.28
CA GLY A 39 -15.34 -25.84 6.87
C GLY A 39 -15.93 -24.77 5.95
N GLU A 40 -17.11 -24.25 6.29
CA GLU A 40 -17.75 -23.21 5.52
C GLU A 40 -16.99 -21.88 5.56
N ALA A 41 -16.49 -21.48 6.75
CA ALA A 41 -15.69 -20.27 6.91
C ALA A 41 -14.41 -20.33 6.08
N ILE A 42 -13.70 -21.46 6.07
CA ILE A 42 -12.49 -21.67 5.27
C ILE A 42 -12.79 -21.58 3.76
N GLU A 43 -13.85 -22.28 3.30
CA GLU A 43 -14.23 -22.25 1.90
C GLU A 43 -14.62 -20.83 1.44
N ARG A 44 -15.35 -20.09 2.25
CA ARG A 44 -15.69 -18.69 1.99
C ARG A 44 -14.44 -17.84 1.89
N ALA A 45 -13.55 -17.91 2.87
CA ALA A 45 -12.29 -17.15 2.88
C ALA A 45 -11.41 -17.47 1.67
N LEU A 46 -11.28 -18.75 1.29
CA LEU A 46 -10.49 -19.17 0.12
C LEU A 46 -11.10 -18.66 -1.20
N ARG A 47 -12.44 -18.64 -1.33
CA ARG A 47 -13.11 -18.07 -2.51
C ARG A 47 -12.88 -16.59 -2.63
N GLU A 48 -13.03 -15.83 -1.53
CA GLU A 48 -12.81 -14.36 -1.54
C GLU A 48 -11.43 -13.97 -2.07
N VAL A 49 -10.41 -14.75 -1.74
CA VAL A 49 -9.03 -14.47 -2.17
C VAL A 49 -8.60 -15.27 -3.41
N ASN A 50 -9.49 -15.98 -4.05
CA ASN A 50 -9.23 -16.82 -5.22
C ASN A 50 -8.10 -17.85 -4.99
N LEU A 51 -8.15 -18.58 -3.88
CA LEU A 51 -7.21 -19.64 -3.52
C LEU A 51 -7.85 -21.04 -3.42
N SER A 52 -9.16 -21.20 -3.74
CA SER A 52 -9.86 -22.49 -3.63
C SER A 52 -9.14 -23.61 -4.40
N GLY A 53 -8.67 -23.33 -5.63
CA GLY A 53 -7.95 -24.31 -6.45
C GLY A 53 -6.55 -24.68 -5.95
N ALA A 54 -6.03 -23.96 -4.96
CA ALA A 54 -4.70 -24.18 -4.38
C ALA A 54 -4.78 -24.55 -2.88
N ALA A 55 -5.96 -24.75 -2.33
CA ALA A 55 -6.19 -24.97 -0.90
C ALA A 55 -5.39 -26.14 -0.35
N GLU A 56 -5.27 -27.23 -1.11
CA GLU A 56 -4.55 -28.45 -0.73
C GLU A 56 -3.03 -28.40 -1.03
N LYS A 57 -2.57 -27.37 -1.76
CA LYS A 57 -1.15 -27.21 -2.05
C LYS A 57 -0.41 -26.72 -0.79
N ARG A 58 0.80 -27.22 -0.56
CA ARG A 58 1.64 -26.79 0.56
C ARG A 58 2.02 -25.32 0.46
N ILE A 59 1.99 -24.60 1.57
CA ILE A 59 2.33 -23.16 1.65
C ILE A 59 3.77 -22.90 1.17
N GLY A 60 4.70 -23.83 1.42
CA GLY A 60 6.08 -23.74 0.89
C GLY A 60 6.16 -23.66 -0.63
N ALA A 61 5.14 -24.17 -1.34
CA ALA A 61 5.05 -24.11 -2.79
C ALA A 61 4.17 -22.94 -3.33
N TYR A 62 3.71 -22.04 -2.44
CA TYR A 62 2.96 -20.83 -2.81
C TYR A 62 3.91 -19.74 -3.36
N SER A 63 3.44 -19.00 -4.37
CA SER A 63 4.08 -17.74 -4.76
C SER A 63 3.96 -16.69 -3.65
N GLY A 64 4.70 -15.58 -3.77
CA GLY A 64 4.56 -14.43 -2.86
C GLY A 64 3.11 -13.95 -2.78
N GLY A 65 2.47 -13.70 -3.92
CA GLY A 65 1.08 -13.28 -3.99
C GLY A 65 0.09 -14.33 -3.45
N MET A 66 0.36 -15.63 -3.59
CA MET A 66 -0.47 -16.67 -2.96
C MET A 66 -0.35 -16.65 -1.44
N ARG A 67 0.83 -16.44 -0.89
CA ARG A 67 1.03 -16.32 0.57
C ARG A 67 0.32 -15.08 1.10
N GLN A 68 0.43 -13.95 0.40
CA GLN A 68 -0.28 -12.73 0.77
C GLN A 68 -1.80 -12.92 0.78
N ARG A 69 -2.35 -13.54 -0.26
CA ARG A 69 -3.79 -13.88 -0.32
C ARG A 69 -4.21 -14.84 0.78
N LEU A 70 -3.37 -15.80 1.17
CA LEU A 70 -3.62 -16.66 2.33
C LEU A 70 -3.67 -15.85 3.63
N GLY A 71 -2.80 -14.83 3.77
CA GLY A 71 -2.83 -13.90 4.90
C GLY A 71 -4.14 -13.10 4.98
N ILE A 72 -4.69 -12.68 3.82
CA ILE A 72 -6.01 -12.03 3.78
C ILE A 72 -7.10 -13.03 4.17
N ALA A 73 -7.07 -14.26 3.63
CA ALA A 73 -8.03 -15.32 3.99
C ALA A 73 -8.02 -15.59 5.50
N GLN A 74 -6.85 -15.64 6.11
CA GLN A 74 -6.68 -15.76 7.57
C GLN A 74 -7.37 -14.61 8.32
N ALA A 75 -7.22 -13.37 7.83
CA ALA A 75 -7.83 -12.20 8.46
C ALA A 75 -9.36 -12.29 8.46
N LEU A 76 -9.95 -12.84 7.41
CA LEU A 76 -11.41 -12.99 7.25
C LEU A 76 -12.06 -14.05 8.16
N LEU A 77 -11.30 -15.00 8.67
CA LEU A 77 -11.84 -16.05 9.55
C LEU A 77 -12.42 -15.46 10.83
N GLY A 78 -13.58 -15.94 11.23
CA GLY A 78 -14.32 -15.42 12.40
C GLY A 78 -15.16 -14.19 12.06
N ASP A 79 -15.26 -13.83 10.78
CA ASP A 79 -16.10 -12.75 10.25
C ASP A 79 -15.95 -11.40 10.98
N PRO A 80 -14.73 -10.83 11.07
CA PRO A 80 -14.51 -9.58 11.77
C PRO A 80 -15.17 -8.41 11.04
N GLU A 81 -15.64 -7.43 11.80
CA GLU A 81 -16.15 -6.15 11.27
C GLU A 81 -15.02 -5.21 10.83
N ILE A 82 -13.84 -5.33 11.47
CA ILE A 82 -12.67 -4.49 11.21
C ILE A 82 -11.49 -5.37 10.77
N LEU A 83 -10.88 -5.01 9.66
CA LEU A 83 -9.67 -5.61 9.13
C LEU A 83 -8.52 -4.61 9.20
N VAL A 84 -7.37 -5.03 9.69
CA VAL A 84 -6.16 -4.20 9.74
C VAL A 84 -5.05 -4.89 8.97
N PHE A 85 -4.46 -4.18 8.02
CA PHE A 85 -3.34 -4.65 7.20
C PHE A 85 -2.16 -3.68 7.33
N ASP A 86 -0.98 -4.25 7.57
CA ASP A 86 0.27 -3.51 7.63
C ASP A 86 1.12 -3.89 6.42
N GLU A 87 1.47 -2.91 5.58
CA GLU A 87 2.23 -3.05 4.33
C GLU A 87 1.79 -4.24 3.44
N PRO A 88 0.48 -4.37 3.14
CA PRO A 88 -0.04 -5.60 2.55
C PRO A 88 0.37 -5.82 1.09
N THR A 89 0.89 -4.80 0.40
CA THR A 89 1.30 -4.88 -1.01
C THR A 89 2.81 -4.88 -1.19
N ALA A 90 3.57 -4.78 -0.10
CA ALA A 90 5.02 -4.78 -0.17
C ALA A 90 5.55 -6.09 -0.79
N GLY A 91 6.43 -5.96 -1.79
CA GLY A 91 7.03 -7.11 -2.49
C GLY A 91 6.09 -7.88 -3.43
N LEU A 92 4.87 -7.39 -3.68
CA LEU A 92 4.00 -7.94 -4.70
C LEU A 92 4.34 -7.40 -6.09
N ASP A 93 4.17 -8.26 -7.10
CA ASP A 93 4.21 -7.82 -8.49
C ASP A 93 2.97 -6.97 -8.85
N PRO A 94 3.00 -6.19 -9.96
CA PRO A 94 1.90 -5.30 -10.33
C PRO A 94 0.54 -6.00 -10.48
N ILE A 95 0.51 -7.24 -10.96
CA ILE A 95 -0.74 -8.00 -11.15
C ILE A 95 -1.33 -8.39 -9.80
N GLU A 96 -0.50 -8.84 -8.87
CA GLU A 96 -0.96 -9.21 -7.52
C GLU A 96 -1.40 -7.97 -6.73
N ARG A 97 -0.77 -6.79 -6.94
CA ARG A 97 -1.25 -5.51 -6.35
C ARG A 97 -2.65 -5.15 -6.85
N ILE A 98 -2.91 -5.28 -8.15
CA ILE A 98 -4.25 -5.04 -8.71
C ILE A 98 -5.27 -6.02 -8.09
N ARG A 99 -4.92 -7.29 -7.97
CA ARG A 99 -5.79 -8.30 -7.34
C ARG A 99 -6.08 -7.99 -5.88
N PHE A 100 -5.05 -7.58 -5.14
CA PHE A 100 -5.21 -7.15 -3.74
C PHE A 100 -6.18 -5.97 -3.65
N ARG A 101 -5.95 -4.89 -4.40
CA ARG A 101 -6.82 -3.70 -4.42
C ARG A 101 -8.26 -4.05 -4.71
N ASN A 102 -8.51 -4.86 -5.75
CA ASN A 102 -9.86 -5.31 -6.10
C ASN A 102 -10.52 -6.14 -4.98
N THR A 103 -9.74 -6.94 -4.26
CA THR A 103 -10.23 -7.73 -3.14
C THR A 103 -10.61 -6.84 -1.97
N ILE A 104 -9.75 -5.89 -1.60
CA ILE A 104 -10.02 -4.91 -0.54
C ILE A 104 -11.23 -4.03 -0.88
N SER A 105 -11.31 -3.51 -2.09
CA SER A 105 -12.43 -2.67 -2.53
C SER A 105 -13.78 -3.38 -2.41
N ARG A 106 -13.84 -4.70 -2.66
CA ARG A 106 -15.07 -5.48 -2.42
C ARG A 106 -15.37 -5.65 -0.94
N MET A 107 -14.36 -5.91 -0.12
CA MET A 107 -14.52 -6.10 1.32
C MET A 107 -14.95 -4.82 2.03
N SER A 108 -14.47 -3.66 1.58
CA SER A 108 -14.80 -2.36 2.19
C SER A 108 -16.27 -1.95 2.02
N ALA A 109 -17.03 -2.65 1.17
CA ALA A 109 -18.48 -2.48 1.07
C ALA A 109 -19.23 -2.97 2.32
N GLU A 110 -18.66 -3.93 3.06
CA GLU A 110 -19.32 -4.57 4.21
C GLU A 110 -18.49 -4.44 5.50
N LYS A 111 -17.22 -4.12 5.40
CA LYS A 111 -16.27 -4.11 6.53
C LYS A 111 -15.46 -2.82 6.58
N THR A 112 -15.07 -2.42 7.77
CA THR A 112 -14.07 -1.37 7.95
C THR A 112 -12.69 -1.95 7.68
N VAL A 113 -11.97 -1.39 6.70
CA VAL A 113 -10.62 -1.83 6.34
C VAL A 113 -9.63 -0.71 6.64
N LEU A 114 -8.69 -0.95 7.53
CA LEU A 114 -7.56 -0.06 7.82
C LEU A 114 -6.29 -0.62 7.19
N ILE A 115 -5.61 0.21 6.40
CA ILE A 115 -4.36 -0.14 5.73
C ILE A 115 -3.29 0.85 6.16
N ALA A 116 -2.22 0.36 6.78
CA ALA A 116 -1.00 1.12 6.98
C ALA A 116 -0.05 0.81 5.81
N THR A 117 0.35 1.84 5.07
CA THR A 117 1.29 1.69 3.94
C THR A 117 1.97 3.00 3.59
N HIS A 118 3.17 2.91 3.03
CA HIS A 118 3.89 4.04 2.42
C HIS A 118 3.72 4.09 0.89
N ILE A 119 2.95 3.17 0.31
CA ILE A 119 2.76 3.05 -1.15
C ILE A 119 1.55 3.90 -1.58
N VAL A 120 1.79 5.18 -1.85
CA VAL A 120 0.75 6.16 -2.19
C VAL A 120 -0.18 5.74 -3.34
N PRO A 121 0.30 5.14 -4.46
CA PRO A 121 -0.58 4.70 -5.55
C PRO A 121 -1.62 3.63 -5.15
N ASP A 122 -1.33 2.82 -4.13
CA ASP A 122 -2.30 1.84 -3.64
C ASP A 122 -3.40 2.54 -2.83
N VAL A 123 -3.04 3.55 -2.03
CA VAL A 123 -3.98 4.38 -1.27
C VAL A 123 -4.92 5.14 -2.20
N GLU A 124 -4.37 5.85 -3.19
CA GLU A 124 -5.14 6.65 -4.17
C GLU A 124 -6.21 5.82 -4.88
N SER A 125 -5.95 4.53 -5.08
CA SER A 125 -6.86 3.65 -5.83
C SER A 125 -8.04 3.11 -5.02
N ILE A 126 -7.94 3.01 -3.68
CA ILE A 126 -8.92 2.27 -2.86
C ILE A 126 -9.38 2.99 -1.60
N ALA A 127 -8.64 4.01 -1.13
CA ALA A 127 -8.98 4.68 0.11
C ALA A 127 -10.16 5.64 -0.07
N GLN A 128 -11.10 5.59 0.86
CA GLN A 128 -12.16 6.60 1.00
C GLN A 128 -11.71 7.74 1.92
N THR A 129 -10.87 7.43 2.90
CA THR A 129 -10.27 8.39 3.83
C THR A 129 -8.80 8.05 4.00
N VAL A 130 -7.96 9.06 3.97
CA VAL A 130 -6.53 8.98 4.19
C VAL A 130 -6.19 9.72 5.48
N ILE A 131 -5.44 9.08 6.36
CA ILE A 131 -4.89 9.68 7.56
C ILE A 131 -3.39 9.86 7.32
N LEU A 132 -2.95 11.11 7.20
CA LEU A 132 -1.52 11.43 7.07
C LEU A 132 -0.89 11.53 8.46
N MET A 133 0.18 10.75 8.67
CA MET A 133 0.91 10.74 9.94
C MET A 133 2.38 11.04 9.71
N LYS A 134 2.96 11.84 10.60
CA LYS A 134 4.41 12.06 10.69
C LYS A 134 4.81 12.18 12.17
N ASP A 135 5.90 11.52 12.55
CA ASP A 135 6.48 11.56 13.91
C ASP A 135 5.46 11.25 15.03
N GLY A 136 4.53 10.32 14.74
CA GLY A 136 3.49 9.91 15.70
C GLY A 136 2.32 10.89 15.82
N VAL A 137 2.26 11.94 14.98
CA VAL A 137 1.20 12.95 14.97
C VAL A 137 0.38 12.83 13.69
N ILE A 138 -0.96 12.91 13.83
CA ILE A 138 -1.85 13.03 12.67
C ILE A 138 -1.74 14.46 12.14
N LEU A 139 -1.31 14.61 10.90
CA LEU A 139 -1.19 15.89 10.21
C LEU A 139 -2.51 16.29 9.53
N ASP A 140 -3.20 15.31 8.96
CA ASP A 140 -4.42 15.53 8.20
C ASP A 140 -5.27 14.25 8.12
N GLU A 141 -6.57 14.43 7.91
CA GLU A 141 -7.53 13.35 7.66
C GLU A 141 -8.55 13.85 6.64
N ALA A 142 -8.54 13.28 5.44
CA ALA A 142 -9.45 13.67 4.35
C ALA A 142 -9.54 12.58 3.27
N SER A 143 -10.45 12.77 2.30
CA SER A 143 -10.43 11.91 1.11
C SER A 143 -9.17 12.18 0.24
N PRO A 144 -8.75 11.23 -0.59
CA PRO A 144 -7.64 11.46 -1.54
C PRO A 144 -7.81 12.73 -2.36
N GLU A 145 -9.01 12.98 -2.88
CA GLU A 145 -9.34 14.14 -3.70
C GLU A 145 -9.18 15.44 -2.90
N ALA A 146 -9.68 15.48 -1.67
CA ALA A 146 -9.56 16.66 -0.82
C ALA A 146 -8.11 16.97 -0.42
N LEU A 147 -7.25 15.94 -0.28
CA LEU A 147 -5.81 16.15 -0.07
C LEU A 147 -5.13 16.70 -1.32
N ILE A 148 -5.51 16.20 -2.51
CA ILE A 148 -4.99 16.67 -3.78
C ILE A 148 -5.38 18.16 -4.02
N GLU A 149 -6.62 18.55 -3.72
CA GLU A 149 -7.09 19.93 -3.82
C GLU A 149 -6.25 20.92 -2.98
N LYS A 150 -5.72 20.50 -1.83
CA LYS A 150 -4.87 21.36 -0.97
C LYS A 150 -3.56 21.80 -1.62
N VAL A 151 -3.14 21.10 -2.67
CA VAL A 151 -1.90 21.37 -3.42
C VAL A 151 -2.15 21.80 -4.85
N ASP A 152 -3.39 22.17 -5.17
CA ASP A 152 -3.71 22.74 -6.47
C ASP A 152 -2.94 24.06 -6.70
N GLY A 153 -2.39 24.21 -7.91
CA GLY A 153 -1.52 25.34 -8.25
C GLY A 153 -0.12 25.30 -7.64
N LYS A 154 0.27 24.23 -6.91
CA LYS A 154 1.58 24.08 -6.26
C LYS A 154 2.45 22.99 -6.89
N VAL A 155 1.99 22.38 -7.97
CA VAL A 155 2.76 21.41 -8.74
C VAL A 155 3.11 21.99 -10.11
N TRP A 156 4.40 21.97 -10.39
CA TRP A 156 4.97 22.59 -11.59
C TRP A 156 5.71 21.54 -12.41
N GLN A 157 5.62 21.64 -13.71
CA GLN A 157 6.43 20.85 -14.62
C GLN A 157 7.38 21.77 -15.39
N THR A 158 8.66 21.44 -15.40
CA THR A 158 9.68 22.14 -16.20
C THR A 158 10.62 21.16 -16.86
N SER A 159 11.41 21.66 -17.82
CA SER A 159 12.43 20.86 -18.49
C SER A 159 13.81 21.48 -18.26
N ALA A 160 14.79 20.62 -18.01
CA ALA A 160 16.19 21.01 -17.81
C ALA A 160 17.13 20.17 -18.69
N ALA A 161 18.22 20.76 -19.15
CA ALA A 161 19.34 19.99 -19.69
C ALA A 161 19.95 19.09 -18.60
N ILE A 162 20.63 18.02 -18.99
CA ILE A 162 21.23 17.07 -18.05
C ILE A 162 22.11 17.76 -17.00
N ASP A 163 22.97 18.68 -17.45
CA ASP A 163 23.92 19.41 -16.61
C ASP A 163 23.25 20.51 -15.75
N GLY A 164 21.99 20.82 -15.98
CA GLY A 164 21.26 21.87 -15.25
C GLY A 164 20.18 21.35 -14.29
N ALA A 165 20.01 20.04 -14.21
CA ALA A 165 18.99 19.43 -13.35
C ALA A 165 19.36 19.50 -11.86
N ASP A 166 20.66 19.42 -11.52
CA ASP A 166 21.15 19.38 -10.14
C ASP A 166 20.70 20.60 -9.33
N ARG A 167 20.66 21.78 -9.96
CA ARG A 167 20.15 22.99 -9.28
C ARG A 167 18.71 22.86 -8.77
N TYR A 168 17.85 22.08 -9.47
CA TYR A 168 16.47 21.85 -9.02
C TYR A 168 16.43 20.81 -7.91
N LEU A 169 17.28 19.77 -8.00
CA LEU A 169 17.38 18.72 -6.97
C LEU A 169 17.81 19.33 -5.63
N ASP A 170 18.75 20.28 -5.65
CA ASP A 170 19.29 20.92 -4.45
C ASP A 170 18.32 21.95 -3.82
N THR A 171 17.42 22.55 -4.64
CA THR A 171 16.63 23.69 -4.18
C THR A 171 15.14 23.44 -4.05
N HIS A 172 14.61 22.39 -4.69
CA HIS A 172 13.17 22.13 -4.76
C HIS A 172 12.85 20.69 -4.35
N ARG A 173 11.59 20.47 -3.95
CA ARG A 173 11.03 19.13 -3.74
C ARG A 173 10.59 18.58 -5.08
N ILE A 174 11.22 17.50 -5.53
CA ILE A 174 10.93 16.86 -6.80
C ILE A 174 10.15 15.59 -6.55
N SER A 175 8.94 15.50 -7.11
CA SER A 175 8.12 14.31 -7.06
C SER A 175 8.44 13.31 -8.17
N ASN A 176 8.91 13.81 -9.32
CA ASN A 176 9.26 12.95 -10.45
C ASN A 176 10.35 13.59 -11.31
N ILE A 177 11.26 12.76 -11.80
CA ILE A 177 12.26 13.12 -12.82
C ILE A 177 12.22 12.08 -13.93
N GLN A 178 12.07 12.51 -15.17
CA GLN A 178 12.03 11.63 -16.33
C GLN A 178 12.98 12.13 -17.41
N LEU A 179 13.88 11.28 -17.87
CA LEU A 179 14.76 11.58 -19.00
C LEU A 179 14.07 11.23 -20.32
N ALA A 180 13.89 12.22 -21.18
CA ALA A 180 13.40 12.03 -22.54
C ALA A 180 14.13 12.98 -23.49
N ASN A 181 14.55 12.50 -24.66
CA ASN A 181 15.20 13.32 -25.70
C ASN A 181 16.40 14.17 -25.20
N GLN A 182 17.25 13.58 -24.34
CA GLN A 182 18.42 14.23 -23.72
C GLN A 182 18.08 15.45 -22.84
N GLN A 183 16.86 15.51 -22.33
CA GLN A 183 16.41 16.51 -21.36
C GLN A 183 15.67 15.82 -20.22
N TYR A 184 15.78 16.39 -19.03
CA TYR A 184 14.96 15.98 -17.90
C TYR A 184 13.65 16.77 -17.92
N THR A 185 12.55 16.06 -17.74
CA THR A 185 11.26 16.63 -17.33
C THR A 185 11.13 16.43 -15.84
N LEU A 186 10.95 17.50 -15.09
CA LEU A 186 10.88 17.54 -13.64
C LEU A 186 9.46 17.91 -13.22
N ARG A 187 8.90 17.17 -12.23
CA ARG A 187 7.71 17.61 -11.50
C ARG A 187 8.15 18.11 -10.13
N ILE A 188 7.82 19.36 -9.84
CA ILE A 188 8.31 20.12 -8.68
C ILE A 188 7.13 20.52 -7.82
N VAL A 189 7.25 20.33 -6.51
CA VAL A 189 6.27 20.77 -5.51
C VAL A 189 6.78 22.06 -4.86
N SER A 190 6.11 23.18 -5.15
CA SER A 190 6.53 24.51 -4.69
C SER A 190 5.34 25.47 -4.62
N ASP A 191 5.33 26.34 -3.62
CA ASP A 191 4.37 27.45 -3.53
C ASP A 191 4.59 28.51 -4.61
N GLU A 192 5.84 28.67 -5.05
CA GLU A 192 6.23 29.64 -6.08
C GLU A 192 6.63 28.91 -7.36
N ARG A 193 6.43 29.59 -8.50
CA ARG A 193 6.84 29.11 -9.81
C ARG A 193 8.37 28.95 -9.86
N PRO A 194 8.91 27.75 -10.09
CA PRO A 194 10.36 27.49 -10.02
C PRO A 194 11.20 28.25 -11.03
N ASP A 195 10.67 28.47 -12.23
CA ASP A 195 11.30 29.23 -13.31
C ASP A 195 10.27 29.69 -14.35
N GLU A 196 10.69 30.54 -15.31
CA GLU A 196 9.81 31.08 -16.35
C GLU A 196 9.23 30.02 -17.31
N ARG A 197 9.85 28.84 -17.41
CA ARG A 197 9.41 27.74 -18.29
C ARG A 197 8.48 26.78 -17.58
N ALA A 198 8.43 26.83 -16.26
CA ALA A 198 7.61 25.93 -15.48
C ALA A 198 6.12 26.18 -15.75
N GLU A 199 5.37 25.13 -16.03
CA GLU A 199 3.94 25.14 -16.22
C GLU A 199 3.24 24.48 -15.04
N SER A 200 2.14 25.05 -14.56
CA SER A 200 1.32 24.42 -13.54
C SER A 200 0.64 23.19 -14.13
N VAL A 201 0.71 22.07 -13.40
CA VAL A 201 0.12 20.79 -13.81
C VAL A 201 -0.75 20.23 -12.69
N PRO A 202 -1.80 19.45 -13.02
CA PRO A 202 -2.65 18.85 -12.01
C PRO A 202 -1.84 18.02 -11.01
N PRO A 203 -2.07 18.21 -9.71
CA PRO A 203 -1.40 17.44 -8.66
C PRO A 203 -1.91 16.00 -8.58
N ARG A 204 -1.15 15.15 -7.91
CA ARG A 204 -1.47 13.77 -7.54
C ARG A 204 -1.37 13.60 -6.02
N LEU A 205 -1.87 12.50 -5.49
CA LEU A 205 -1.79 12.24 -4.06
C LEU A 205 -0.33 12.17 -3.55
N GLU A 206 0.61 11.72 -4.38
CA GLU A 206 2.04 11.69 -4.04
C GLU A 206 2.62 13.10 -3.80
N GLU A 207 2.25 14.08 -4.64
CA GLU A 207 2.66 15.47 -4.46
C GLU A 207 1.97 16.10 -3.24
N ALA A 208 0.71 15.75 -2.98
CA ALA A 208 0.01 16.16 -1.76
C ALA A 208 0.72 15.61 -0.51
N TYR A 209 1.11 14.33 -0.52
CA TYR A 209 1.89 13.73 0.55
C TYR A 209 3.21 14.48 0.79
N ILE A 210 4.01 14.70 -0.27
CA ILE A 210 5.30 15.43 -0.20
C ILE A 210 5.10 16.84 0.37
N TYR A 211 4.06 17.54 -0.06
CA TYR A 211 3.78 18.90 0.38
C TYR A 211 3.38 18.96 1.85
N LEU A 212 2.39 18.16 2.24
CA LEU A 212 1.77 18.19 3.57
C LEU A 212 2.68 17.61 4.67
N THR A 213 3.51 16.63 4.34
CA THR A 213 4.47 16.05 5.31
C THR A 213 5.77 16.82 5.43
N GLY A 214 5.98 17.83 4.58
CA GLY A 214 7.26 18.54 4.54
C GLY A 214 8.41 17.71 3.97
N GLY A 215 8.11 16.61 3.26
CA GLY A 215 9.07 15.65 2.75
C GLY A 215 10.23 16.25 1.96
N ASN A 216 11.42 15.68 2.16
CA ASN A 216 12.63 15.77 1.34
C ASN A 216 13.56 16.97 1.47
N ARG A 217 13.67 17.66 2.63
CA ARG A 217 14.93 18.37 2.90
C ARG A 217 15.82 17.69 3.96
N ASP A 218 15.23 16.83 4.80
CA ASP A 218 15.95 16.26 5.96
C ASP A 218 16.14 14.73 5.90
N ASP A 219 15.65 14.04 4.88
CA ASP A 219 15.82 12.59 4.73
C ASP A 219 17.01 12.20 3.83
N ALA A 220 17.97 13.07 3.61
CA ALA A 220 19.27 12.67 3.07
C ALA A 220 19.99 11.85 4.16
N PRO A 221 20.41 10.59 3.90
CA PRO A 221 21.18 9.84 4.86
C PRO A 221 22.45 10.63 5.16
N GLU A 222 22.62 11.04 6.41
CA GLU A 222 23.93 11.48 6.91
C GLU A 222 24.92 10.34 6.64
N GLY A 223 25.91 10.60 5.77
CA GLY A 223 26.90 9.67 5.27
C GLY A 223 27.86 9.12 6.32
#